data_907dd274c886b54adaf088cb14676529
#
_entry.id   907dd274c886b54adaf088cb14676529
#
_cell.length_a   1.000
_cell.length_b   1.000
_cell.length_c   1.000
_cell.angle_alpha   90.00
_cell.angle_beta   90.00
_cell.angle_gamma   90.00
#
_symmetry.space_group_name_H-M   'P 1'
#
loop_
_entity.id
_entity.type
_entity.pdbx_description
1 polymer ?
#
loop_
_entity_poly.entity_id
_entity_poly.type
_entity_poly.pdbx_seq_one_letter_code
_entity_poly.pdbx_strand_id
1 'polypeptide(L)'
;MNYSIIFYIIGWILKLEAIFMFLPGITAVIYGETSGFAFLITIIICLALGIPLTWKKPSKKAFYTKEGFVTVALSWIVLSIMGALPFIFSGSIPNPVDAIFETVSGFTTTGASILADVEILPHCVLIWRSFTHWIGGMGVLVFILSLLPLTGGYHMNLMKAERSEEHTS
;
A
#
# COMPACT_ATOMS: atom_id res chain seq x y z
N MET A 1 22.50 0.97 -9.64
CA MET A 1 21.22 0.93 -8.91
C MET A 1 21.54 0.94 -7.42
N ASN A 2 20.93 1.83 -6.68
CA ASN A 2 21.23 2.00 -5.24
C ASN A 2 20.23 1.18 -4.40
N TYR A 3 20.52 -0.11 -4.24
CA TYR A 3 19.67 -1.04 -3.47
C TYR A 3 19.44 -0.58 -2.01
N SER A 4 20.40 0.13 -1.42
CA SER A 4 20.31 0.60 -0.04
C SER A 4 19.14 1.60 0.16
N ILE A 5 18.89 2.47 -0.81
CA ILE A 5 17.74 3.39 -0.78
C ILE A 5 16.42 2.62 -0.94
N ILE A 6 16.37 1.64 -1.84
CA ILE A 6 15.17 0.83 -2.09
C ILE A 6 14.76 0.12 -0.79
N PHE A 7 15.68 -0.61 -0.16
CA PHE A 7 15.41 -1.30 1.11
C PHE A 7 15.04 -0.35 2.25
N TYR A 8 15.68 0.82 2.30
CA TYR A 8 15.34 1.83 3.30
C TYR A 8 13.90 2.33 3.15
N ILE A 9 13.45 2.60 1.92
CA ILE A 9 12.07 3.04 1.65
C ILE A 9 11.08 1.91 1.96
N ILE A 10 11.37 0.66 1.55
CA ILE A 10 10.54 -0.50 1.87
C ILE A 10 10.40 -0.67 3.39
N GLY A 11 11.48 -0.49 4.14
CA GLY A 11 11.43 -0.54 5.59
C GLY A 11 10.52 0.53 6.21
N TRP A 12 10.48 1.73 5.64
CA TRP A 12 9.52 2.78 6.06
C TRP A 12 8.09 2.43 5.72
N ILE A 13 7.85 1.83 4.56
CA ILE A 13 6.52 1.38 4.12
C ILE A 13 5.99 0.30 5.05
N LEU A 14 6.82 -0.67 5.44
CA LEU A 14 6.45 -1.71 6.42
C LEU A 14 6.06 -1.13 7.78
N LYS A 15 6.77 -0.10 8.24
CA LYS A 15 6.42 0.59 9.50
C LYS A 15 5.09 1.33 9.37
N LEU A 16 4.84 1.96 8.24
CA LEU A 16 3.59 2.65 7.97
C LEU A 16 2.42 1.67 7.93
N GLU A 17 2.61 0.53 7.26
CA GLU A 17 1.61 -0.55 7.23
C GLU A 17 1.32 -1.09 8.64
N ALA A 18 2.36 -1.29 9.45
CA ALA A 18 2.19 -1.68 10.85
C ALA A 18 1.36 -0.66 11.63
N ILE A 19 1.58 0.64 11.42
CA ILE A 19 0.78 1.70 12.05
C ILE A 19 -0.69 1.60 11.60
N PHE A 20 -0.95 1.41 10.33
CA PHE A 20 -2.31 1.29 9.82
C PHE A 20 -3.03 0.04 10.36
N MET A 21 -2.33 -1.05 10.64
CA MET A 21 -2.89 -2.26 11.25
C MET A 21 -3.31 -2.06 12.72
N PHE A 22 -2.93 -0.98 13.39
CA PHE A 22 -3.46 -0.65 14.71
C PHE A 22 -4.96 -0.34 14.68
N LEU A 23 -5.47 0.23 13.57
CA LEU A 23 -6.89 0.56 13.44
C LEU A 23 -7.78 -0.69 13.57
N PRO A 24 -7.61 -1.76 12.74
CA PRO A 24 -8.34 -3.01 12.93
C PRO A 24 -8.02 -3.70 14.26
N GLY A 25 -6.81 -3.55 14.79
CA GLY A 25 -6.46 -4.05 16.12
C GLY A 25 -7.32 -3.40 17.23
N ILE A 26 -7.52 -2.10 17.21
CA ILE A 26 -8.41 -1.38 18.14
C ILE A 26 -9.85 -1.86 17.96
N THR A 27 -10.31 -2.06 16.74
CA THR A 27 -11.66 -2.59 16.47
C THR A 27 -11.84 -3.97 17.08
N ALA A 28 -10.86 -4.85 16.94
CA ALA A 28 -10.91 -6.19 17.55
C ALA A 28 -11.07 -6.11 19.09
N VAL A 29 -10.40 -5.16 19.74
CA VAL A 29 -10.53 -4.95 21.19
C VAL A 29 -11.95 -4.45 21.56
N ILE A 30 -12.50 -3.52 20.78
CA ILE A 30 -13.86 -2.96 21.02
C ILE A 30 -14.93 -4.05 20.89
N TYR A 31 -14.82 -4.92 19.89
CA TYR A 31 -15.78 -6.00 19.62
C TYR A 31 -15.46 -7.31 20.37
N GLY A 32 -14.33 -7.36 21.08
CA GLY A 32 -13.91 -8.59 21.81
C GLY A 32 -13.54 -9.76 20.89
N GLU A 33 -13.02 -9.48 19.69
CA GLU A 33 -12.70 -10.47 18.69
C GLU A 33 -11.31 -11.06 18.89
N THR A 34 -11.21 -12.39 18.90
CA THR A 34 -9.91 -13.09 18.98
C THR A 34 -9.03 -12.91 17.73
N SER A 35 -9.65 -12.58 16.60
CA SER A 35 -8.96 -12.28 15.33
C SER A 35 -7.99 -11.09 15.44
N GLY A 36 -8.11 -10.25 16.48
CA GLY A 36 -7.17 -9.18 16.79
C GLY A 36 -5.72 -9.64 17.00
N PHE A 37 -5.50 -10.87 17.48
CA PHE A 37 -4.16 -11.43 17.63
C PHE A 37 -3.43 -11.59 16.29
N ALA A 38 -4.17 -11.83 15.20
CA ALA A 38 -3.60 -11.92 13.85
C ALA A 38 -2.94 -10.59 13.44
N PHE A 39 -3.59 -9.47 13.77
CA PHE A 39 -3.04 -8.13 13.51
C PHE A 39 -1.80 -7.86 14.37
N LEU A 40 -1.82 -8.22 15.65
CA LEU A 40 -0.64 -8.06 16.53
C LEU A 40 0.58 -8.83 16.00
N ILE A 41 0.39 -10.08 15.60
CA ILE A 41 1.47 -10.89 15.03
C ILE A 41 2.00 -10.24 13.76
N THR A 42 1.13 -9.78 12.87
CA THR A 42 1.55 -9.13 11.62
C THR A 42 2.27 -7.82 11.88
N ILE A 43 1.81 -6.99 12.82
CA ILE A 43 2.50 -5.77 13.25
C ILE A 43 3.92 -6.07 13.72
N ILE A 44 4.09 -7.10 14.55
CA ILE A 44 5.42 -7.53 15.03
C ILE A 44 6.30 -7.96 13.88
N ILE A 45 5.79 -8.73 12.91
CA ILE A 45 6.54 -9.15 11.71
C ILE A 45 6.95 -7.92 10.88
N CYS A 46 6.03 -7.00 10.60
CA CYS A 46 6.31 -5.78 9.85
C CYS A 46 7.37 -4.91 10.53
N LEU A 47 7.31 -4.77 11.85
CA LEU A 47 8.31 -4.01 12.61
C LEU A 47 9.64 -4.74 12.66
N ALA A 48 9.65 -6.07 12.87
CA ALA A 48 10.86 -6.88 12.89
C ALA A 48 11.62 -6.84 11.56
N LEU A 49 10.93 -6.71 10.44
CA LEU A 49 11.53 -6.53 9.12
C LEU A 49 11.85 -5.04 8.83
N GLY A 50 10.95 -4.13 9.18
CA GLY A 50 11.05 -2.70 8.86
C GLY A 50 12.15 -1.98 9.65
N ILE A 51 12.38 -2.34 10.93
CA ILE A 51 13.39 -1.70 11.77
C ILE A 51 14.80 -1.95 11.25
N PRO A 52 15.25 -3.20 10.99
CA PRO A 52 16.59 -3.45 10.46
C PRO A 52 16.84 -2.79 9.10
N LEU A 53 15.83 -2.78 8.21
CA LEU A 53 15.94 -2.16 6.89
C LEU A 53 16.16 -0.64 6.97
N THR A 54 15.62 0.00 8.01
CA THR A 54 15.76 1.45 8.22
C THR A 54 16.91 1.84 9.14
N TRP A 55 17.62 0.89 9.72
CA TRP A 55 18.71 1.17 10.68
C TRP A 55 19.87 1.94 10.05
N LYS A 56 20.25 1.56 8.83
CA LYS A 56 21.34 2.23 8.10
C LYS A 56 20.75 3.21 7.10
N LYS A 57 20.95 4.52 7.36
CA LYS A 57 20.60 5.55 6.38
C LYS A 57 21.47 5.39 5.12
N PRO A 58 20.89 5.45 3.91
CA PRO A 58 21.67 5.34 2.69
C PRO A 58 22.67 6.49 2.57
N SER A 59 23.93 6.14 2.31
CA SER A 59 25.04 7.07 2.19
C SER A 59 24.94 7.96 0.93
N LYS A 60 24.40 7.43 -0.16
CA LYS A 60 24.24 8.14 -1.42
C LYS A 60 22.77 8.58 -1.57
N LYS A 61 22.54 9.89 -1.60
CA LYS A 61 21.19 10.49 -1.77
C LYS A 61 20.71 10.55 -3.23
N ALA A 62 21.51 10.11 -4.19
CA ALA A 62 21.11 10.11 -5.59
C ALA A 62 20.01 9.06 -5.82
N PHE A 63 18.81 9.54 -6.10
CA PHE A 63 17.63 8.73 -6.40
C PHE A 63 17.23 9.02 -7.85
N TYR A 64 17.39 8.04 -8.72
CA TYR A 64 17.08 8.15 -10.13
C TYR A 64 15.69 7.59 -10.43
N THR A 65 15.09 8.01 -11.53
CA THR A 65 13.74 7.60 -11.95
C THR A 65 13.57 6.06 -12.03
N LYS A 66 14.59 5.34 -12.50
CA LYS A 66 14.58 3.87 -12.55
C LYS A 66 14.45 3.23 -11.16
N GLU A 67 15.14 3.78 -10.18
CA GLU A 67 15.08 3.32 -8.77
C GLU A 67 13.71 3.60 -8.17
N GLY A 68 13.10 4.74 -8.55
CA GLY A 68 11.74 5.08 -8.15
C GLY A 68 10.72 4.05 -8.62
N PHE A 69 10.71 3.71 -9.89
CA PHE A 69 9.78 2.69 -10.44
C PHE A 69 9.95 1.32 -9.79
N VAL A 70 11.20 0.88 -9.61
CA VAL A 70 11.49 -0.40 -8.94
C VAL A 70 11.04 -0.38 -7.49
N THR A 71 11.27 0.73 -6.79
CA THR A 71 10.84 0.89 -5.39
C THR A 71 9.32 0.81 -5.27
N VAL A 72 8.59 1.52 -6.13
CA VAL A 72 7.12 1.49 -6.14
C VAL A 72 6.60 0.08 -6.41
N ALA A 73 7.11 -0.59 -7.45
CA ALA A 73 6.68 -1.95 -7.77
C ALA A 73 6.94 -2.93 -6.61
N LEU A 74 8.13 -2.91 -6.02
CA LEU A 74 8.45 -3.76 -4.87
C LEU A 74 7.61 -3.41 -3.64
N SER A 75 7.29 -2.12 -3.44
CA SER A 75 6.44 -1.69 -2.33
C SER A 75 5.04 -2.29 -2.43
N TRP A 76 4.44 -2.28 -3.61
CA TRP A 76 3.13 -2.90 -3.83
C TRP A 76 3.14 -4.40 -3.57
N ILE A 77 4.20 -5.10 -3.99
CA ILE A 77 4.37 -6.54 -3.73
C ILE A 77 4.48 -6.80 -2.23
N VAL A 78 5.34 -6.05 -1.54
CA VAL A 78 5.57 -6.24 -0.09
C VAL A 78 4.31 -5.91 0.71
N LEU A 79 3.65 -4.79 0.43
CA LEU A 79 2.37 -4.42 1.05
C LEU A 79 1.31 -5.51 0.85
N SER A 80 1.20 -6.07 -0.35
CA SER A 80 0.21 -7.12 -0.64
C SER A 80 0.48 -8.40 0.13
N ILE A 81 1.74 -8.79 0.27
CA ILE A 81 2.12 -10.00 1.02
C ILE A 81 1.91 -9.79 2.52
N MET A 82 2.37 -8.67 3.07
CA MET A 82 2.23 -8.38 4.50
C MET A 82 0.77 -8.13 4.89
N GLY A 83 0.03 -7.41 4.04
CA GLY A 83 -1.39 -7.13 4.23
C GLY A 83 -2.28 -8.37 4.13
N ALA A 84 -1.81 -9.46 3.50
CA ALA A 84 -2.50 -10.74 3.45
C ALA A 84 -2.38 -11.55 4.76
N LEU A 85 -1.32 -11.33 5.55
CA LEU A 85 -1.06 -12.11 6.76
C LEU A 85 -2.20 -12.07 7.79
N PRO A 86 -2.84 -10.92 8.06
CA PRO A 86 -3.98 -10.88 8.98
C PRO A 86 -5.14 -11.79 8.54
N PHE A 87 -5.42 -11.90 7.24
CA PHE A 87 -6.46 -12.80 6.71
C PHE A 87 -6.13 -14.26 6.95
N ILE A 88 -4.85 -14.64 6.78
CA ILE A 88 -4.36 -16.00 6.99
C ILE A 88 -4.38 -16.37 8.50
N PHE A 89 -3.78 -15.50 9.33
CA PHE A 89 -3.63 -15.78 10.76
C PHE A 89 -4.96 -15.70 11.53
N SER A 90 -5.92 -14.90 11.07
CA SER A 90 -7.27 -14.89 11.63
C SER A 90 -8.09 -16.13 11.22
N GLY A 91 -7.63 -16.91 10.25
CA GLY A 91 -8.39 -18.00 9.67
C GLY A 91 -9.57 -17.60 8.79
N SER A 92 -9.72 -16.29 8.53
CA SER A 92 -10.81 -15.76 7.67
C SER A 92 -10.62 -16.16 6.21
N ILE A 93 -9.37 -16.17 5.75
CA ILE A 93 -8.96 -16.67 4.43
C ILE A 93 -7.69 -17.50 4.62
N PRO A 94 -7.85 -18.81 4.92
CA PRO A 94 -6.71 -19.65 5.30
C PRO A 94 -5.76 -19.96 4.14
N ASN A 95 -6.25 -19.91 2.90
CA ASN A 95 -5.43 -20.14 1.72
C ASN A 95 -4.57 -18.91 1.43
N PRO A 96 -3.22 -19.00 1.42
CA PRO A 96 -2.34 -17.85 1.17
C PRO A 96 -2.55 -17.20 -0.20
N VAL A 97 -2.85 -17.97 -1.23
CA VAL A 97 -3.08 -17.45 -2.59
C VAL A 97 -4.33 -16.58 -2.61
N ASP A 98 -5.40 -17.05 -1.98
CA ASP A 98 -6.67 -16.35 -1.89
C ASP A 98 -6.54 -15.08 -1.03
N ALA A 99 -5.80 -15.14 0.08
CA ALA A 99 -5.53 -13.98 0.94
C ALA A 99 -4.71 -12.90 0.21
N ILE A 100 -3.70 -13.31 -0.57
CA ILE A 100 -2.94 -12.37 -1.42
C ILE A 100 -3.83 -11.78 -2.49
N PHE A 101 -4.67 -12.58 -3.16
CA PHE A 101 -5.62 -12.10 -4.15
C PHE A 101 -6.55 -11.03 -3.57
N GLU A 102 -7.17 -11.29 -2.41
CA GLU A 102 -8.05 -10.34 -1.73
C GLU A 102 -7.32 -9.04 -1.38
N THR A 103 -6.08 -9.15 -0.88
CA THR A 103 -5.26 -7.99 -0.51
C THR A 103 -4.82 -7.18 -1.73
N VAL A 104 -4.37 -7.85 -2.81
CA VAL A 104 -4.02 -7.19 -4.08
C VAL A 104 -5.23 -6.49 -4.65
N SER A 105 -6.40 -7.15 -4.67
CA SER A 105 -7.66 -6.55 -5.12
C SER A 105 -8.02 -5.30 -4.31
N GLY A 106 -7.79 -5.33 -3.00
CA GLY A 106 -7.95 -4.16 -2.13
C GLY A 106 -7.01 -3.03 -2.52
N PHE A 107 -5.72 -3.26 -2.49
CA PHE A 107 -4.71 -2.23 -2.77
C PHE A 107 -4.76 -1.68 -4.21
N THR A 108 -5.15 -2.49 -5.18
CA THR A 108 -5.36 -2.01 -6.56
C THR A 108 -6.73 -1.37 -6.79
N THR A 109 -7.57 -1.32 -5.75
CA THR A 109 -8.95 -0.80 -5.81
C THR A 109 -9.83 -1.52 -6.84
N THR A 110 -9.48 -2.75 -7.18
CA THR A 110 -10.22 -3.57 -8.16
C THR A 110 -11.60 -3.98 -7.61
N GLY A 111 -11.68 -4.29 -6.30
CA GLY A 111 -12.92 -4.68 -5.64
C GLY A 111 -13.39 -6.11 -5.94
N ALA A 112 -12.60 -6.91 -6.67
CA ALA A 112 -12.88 -8.32 -6.86
C ALA A 112 -12.65 -9.08 -5.53
N SER A 113 -13.53 -10.01 -5.19
CA SER A 113 -13.44 -10.80 -3.97
C SER A 113 -13.64 -12.29 -4.28
N ILE A 114 -12.91 -13.11 -3.53
CA ILE A 114 -13.12 -14.56 -3.51
C ILE A 114 -14.21 -14.95 -2.51
N LEU A 115 -14.61 -14.03 -1.63
CA LEU A 115 -15.59 -14.26 -0.59
C LEU A 115 -17.00 -14.19 -1.18
N ALA A 116 -17.79 -15.22 -0.96
CA ALA A 116 -19.19 -15.26 -1.38
C ALA A 116 -20.05 -14.32 -0.52
N ASP A 117 -19.71 -14.19 0.76
CA ASP A 117 -20.33 -13.28 1.70
C ASP A 117 -19.26 -12.64 2.60
N VAL A 118 -19.16 -11.33 2.53
CA VAL A 118 -18.19 -10.55 3.31
C VAL A 118 -18.71 -10.20 4.70
N GLU A 119 -20.03 -10.21 4.93
CA GLU A 119 -20.64 -9.77 6.19
C GLU A 119 -20.39 -10.76 7.34
N ILE A 120 -20.07 -12.00 7.02
CA ILE A 120 -19.75 -13.03 8.02
C ILE A 120 -18.35 -12.90 8.62
N LEU A 121 -17.50 -12.03 8.05
CA LEU A 121 -16.15 -11.80 8.56
C LEU A 121 -16.16 -11.04 9.90
N PRO A 122 -15.15 -11.27 10.77
CA PRO A 122 -14.94 -10.44 11.96
C PRO A 122 -14.81 -8.95 11.59
N HIS A 123 -15.33 -8.07 12.44
CA HIS A 123 -15.33 -6.62 12.18
C HIS A 123 -13.92 -6.05 11.96
N CYS A 124 -12.92 -6.55 12.70
CA CYS A 124 -11.54 -6.12 12.51
C CYS A 124 -11.01 -6.49 11.11
N VAL A 125 -11.40 -7.66 10.59
CA VAL A 125 -11.01 -8.12 9.25
C VAL A 125 -11.73 -7.32 8.16
N LEU A 126 -13.01 -7.01 8.35
CA LEU A 126 -13.79 -6.14 7.47
C LEU A 126 -13.21 -4.73 7.37
N ILE A 127 -12.83 -4.16 8.51
CA ILE A 127 -12.17 -2.85 8.54
C ILE A 127 -10.84 -2.88 7.80
N TRP A 128 -10.03 -3.92 8.02
CA TRP A 128 -8.76 -4.05 7.30
C TRP A 128 -8.97 -4.15 5.80
N ARG A 129 -9.91 -4.99 5.37
CA ARG A 129 -10.28 -5.14 3.96
C ARG A 129 -10.69 -3.80 3.34
N SER A 130 -11.57 -3.05 3.99
CA SER A 130 -12.00 -1.72 3.54
C SER A 130 -10.85 -0.72 3.53
N PHE A 131 -9.97 -0.82 4.51
CA PHE A 131 -8.84 0.09 4.66
C PHE A 131 -7.75 -0.14 3.61
N THR A 132 -7.55 -1.39 3.15
CA THR A 132 -6.64 -1.65 2.01
C THR A 132 -7.10 -0.94 0.74
N HIS A 133 -8.40 -0.88 0.46
CA HIS A 133 -8.96 -0.11 -0.66
C HIS A 133 -8.69 1.39 -0.51
N TRP A 134 -8.85 1.91 0.70
CA TRP A 134 -8.60 3.33 0.96
C TRP A 134 -7.13 3.70 0.81
N ILE A 135 -6.22 2.90 1.37
CA ILE A 135 -4.76 3.08 1.21
C ILE A 135 -4.37 2.99 -0.26
N GLY A 136 -4.92 1.98 -0.97
CA GLY A 136 -4.67 1.76 -2.38
C GLY A 136 -5.09 2.95 -3.24
N GLY A 137 -6.30 3.46 -3.02
CA GLY A 137 -6.81 4.64 -3.73
C GLY A 137 -5.93 5.88 -3.51
N MET A 138 -5.53 6.14 -2.28
CA MET A 138 -4.58 7.22 -1.98
C MET A 138 -3.21 7.00 -2.63
N GLY A 139 -2.69 5.78 -2.57
CA GLY A 139 -1.39 5.44 -3.16
C GLY A 139 -1.36 5.65 -4.66
N VAL A 140 -2.41 5.26 -5.38
CA VAL A 140 -2.55 5.49 -6.82
C VAL A 140 -2.62 6.99 -7.14
N LEU A 141 -3.38 7.77 -6.37
CA LEU A 141 -3.45 9.23 -6.55
C LEU A 141 -2.10 9.90 -6.35
N VAL A 142 -1.37 9.56 -5.28
CA VAL A 142 -0.02 10.08 -5.03
C VAL A 142 0.94 9.69 -6.15
N PHE A 143 0.86 8.46 -6.66
CA PHE A 143 1.66 8.00 -7.79
C PHE A 143 1.39 8.81 -9.05
N ILE A 144 0.12 9.02 -9.41
CA ILE A 144 -0.27 9.84 -10.57
C ILE A 144 0.24 11.27 -10.40
N LEU A 145 0.03 11.88 -9.22
CA LEU A 145 0.52 13.23 -8.95
C LEU A 145 2.03 13.34 -9.03
N SER A 146 2.79 12.29 -8.70
CA SER A 146 4.25 12.27 -8.82
C SER A 146 4.73 12.20 -10.29
N LEU A 147 3.91 11.61 -11.18
CA LEU A 147 4.20 11.52 -12.60
C LEU A 147 3.85 12.80 -13.38
N LEU A 148 2.87 13.56 -12.92
CA LEU A 148 2.42 14.79 -13.58
C LEU A 148 3.55 15.80 -13.86
N PRO A 149 4.50 16.08 -12.94
CA PRO A 149 5.62 16.97 -13.22
C PRO A 149 6.56 16.46 -14.32
N LEU A 150 6.64 15.12 -14.52
CA LEU A 150 7.47 14.53 -15.59
C LEU A 150 6.85 14.73 -16.96
N THR A 151 5.53 14.93 -17.04
CA THR A 151 4.79 15.22 -18.27
C THR A 151 4.56 16.73 -18.46
N GLY A 152 5.02 17.57 -17.54
CA GLY A 152 4.72 19.01 -17.42
C GLY A 152 5.11 19.90 -18.61
N GLY A 153 5.84 19.36 -19.61
CA GLY A 153 6.04 20.02 -20.88
C GLY A 153 4.83 19.96 -21.84
N TYR A 154 3.99 18.95 -21.70
CA TYR A 154 2.88 18.71 -22.63
C TYR A 154 1.65 19.58 -22.31
N HIS A 155 1.31 19.75 -21.04
CA HIS A 155 0.18 20.58 -20.62
C HIS A 155 0.40 22.08 -20.85
N MET A 156 1.62 22.58 -20.66
CA MET A 156 1.92 24.00 -20.97
C MET A 156 1.85 24.29 -22.46
N ASN A 157 2.20 23.32 -23.29
CA ASN A 157 2.11 23.48 -24.74
C ASN A 157 0.67 23.40 -25.26
N LEU A 158 -0.18 22.55 -24.65
CA LEU A 158 -1.62 22.48 -24.94
C LEU A 158 -2.33 23.77 -24.54
N MET A 159 -2.09 24.29 -23.34
CA MET A 159 -2.67 25.57 -22.90
C MET A 159 -2.18 26.76 -23.70
N LYS A 160 -0.94 26.70 -24.21
CA LYS A 160 -0.44 27.75 -25.15
C LYS A 160 -1.08 27.63 -26.52
N ALA A 161 -1.35 26.44 -27.03
CA ALA A 161 -2.03 26.21 -28.28
C ALA A 161 -3.49 26.69 -28.24
N GLU A 162 -4.25 26.38 -27.19
CA GLU A 162 -5.61 26.89 -26.99
C GLU A 162 -5.66 28.43 -26.88
N ARG A 163 -4.69 29.03 -26.15
CA ARG A 163 -4.62 30.49 -26.02
C ARG A 163 -4.24 31.19 -27.33
N SER A 164 -3.52 30.53 -28.24
CA SER A 164 -3.17 31.10 -29.53
C SER A 164 -4.32 31.06 -30.54
N GLU A 165 -5.28 30.16 -30.40
CA GLU A 165 -6.48 30.13 -31.25
C GLU A 165 -7.52 31.18 -30.86
N GLU A 166 -7.57 31.61 -29.59
CA GLU A 166 -8.46 32.67 -29.13
C GLU A 166 -8.08 34.08 -29.64
N HIS A 167 -6.84 34.31 -30.10
CA HIS A 167 -6.35 35.60 -30.59
C HIS A 167 -6.42 35.73 -32.13
N THR A 168 -6.92 34.75 -32.86
CA THR A 168 -7.00 34.74 -34.32
C THR A 168 -8.44 34.77 -34.87
N SER A 169 -9.44 35.05 -34.05
CA SER A 169 -10.85 35.22 -34.46
C SER A 169 -11.32 36.66 -34.26
#